data_e2b23057639eb33388451e610a0cd3a8
#
_entry.id   e2b23057639eb33388451e610a0cd3a8
#
_cell.length_a   1.000
_cell.length_b   1.000
_cell.length_c   1.000
_cell.angle_alpha   90.00
_cell.angle_beta   90.00
_cell.angle_gamma   90.00
#
_symmetry.space_group_name_H-M   'P 1'
#
loop_
_entity.id
_entity.type
_entity.pdbx_description
1 polymer ?
#
loop_
_entity_poly.entity_id
_entity_poly.type
_entity_poly.pdbx_seq_one_letter_code
_entity_poly.pdbx_strand_id
1 'polypeptide(L)'
;MKTVIDRANTRGHADYGWLNTWHTFSFADYYNPQRIHFGALRVLNDDTVTPGMGFDTHPHKNMEVISIPLKGYLRHGDSLEHSEVISPGDIQVMSTGSGIYHSEFNDSKTENLEFLQIWVIPRVNNTKPVYKSYDIRQVDM
;
A
#
# COMPACT_ATOMS: atom_id res chain seq x y z
N MET A 1 -21.52 13.00 -17.71
CA MET A 1 -20.49 12.35 -16.87
C MET A 1 -19.13 12.64 -17.52
N LYS A 2 -18.17 13.17 -16.77
CA LYS A 2 -16.81 13.41 -17.30
C LYS A 2 -15.94 12.19 -16.94
N THR A 3 -15.41 11.51 -17.95
CA THR A 3 -14.51 10.37 -17.75
C THR A 3 -13.07 10.84 -17.82
N VAL A 4 -12.25 10.42 -16.85
CA VAL A 4 -10.80 10.61 -16.86
C VAL A 4 -10.14 9.25 -16.98
N ILE A 5 -9.22 9.12 -17.93
CA ILE A 5 -8.45 7.88 -18.13
C ILE A 5 -6.97 8.20 -17.91
N ASP A 6 -6.42 7.64 -16.83
CA ASP A 6 -4.99 7.71 -16.52
C ASP A 6 -4.30 6.43 -17.01
N ARG A 7 -3.52 6.55 -18.07
CA ARG A 7 -2.80 5.40 -18.65
C ARG A 7 -1.59 5.04 -17.77
N ALA A 8 -1.27 3.74 -17.70
CA ALA A 8 -0.15 3.23 -16.90
C ALA A 8 1.19 3.92 -17.21
N ASN A 9 1.46 4.21 -18.50
CA ASN A 9 2.70 4.86 -18.93
C ASN A 9 2.76 6.37 -18.62
N THR A 10 1.73 6.94 -18.02
CA THR A 10 1.71 8.36 -17.58
C THR A 10 1.91 8.52 -16.08
N ARG A 11 2.09 7.42 -15.35
CA ARG A 11 2.37 7.43 -13.91
C ARG A 11 3.78 7.94 -13.62
N GLY A 12 4.01 8.46 -12.41
CA GLY A 12 5.36 8.70 -11.90
C GLY A 12 6.09 7.37 -11.72
N HIS A 13 7.41 7.35 -11.93
CA HIS A 13 8.22 6.16 -11.79
C HIS A 13 9.49 6.46 -11.01
N ALA A 14 9.86 5.56 -10.11
CA ALA A 14 11.13 5.57 -9.42
C ALA A 14 11.68 4.14 -9.29
N ASP A 15 12.99 4.00 -9.41
CA ASP A 15 13.71 2.75 -9.21
C ASP A 15 14.90 3.00 -8.25
N TYR A 16 14.81 2.37 -7.08
CA TYR A 16 15.82 2.46 -6.02
C TYR A 16 16.72 1.21 -5.95
N GLY A 17 16.60 0.33 -6.96
CA GLY A 17 17.28 -0.97 -6.99
C GLY A 17 16.49 -2.05 -6.23
N TRP A 18 16.22 -1.86 -4.97
CA TRP A 18 15.42 -2.78 -4.15
C TRP A 18 13.92 -2.58 -4.29
N LEU A 19 13.49 -1.40 -4.72
CA LEU A 19 12.10 -1.00 -4.95
C LEU A 19 11.96 -0.37 -6.33
N ASN A 20 11.11 -0.95 -7.16
CA ASN A 20 10.62 -0.35 -8.40
C ASN A 20 9.16 0.02 -8.18
N THR A 21 8.82 1.32 -8.31
CA THR A 21 7.50 1.83 -7.94
C THR A 21 6.92 2.75 -8.99
N TRP A 22 5.61 2.59 -9.25
CA TRP A 22 4.82 3.44 -10.14
C TRP A 22 3.73 4.14 -9.34
N HIS A 23 3.67 5.47 -9.45
CA HIS A 23 2.77 6.32 -8.69
C HIS A 23 1.67 6.89 -9.59
N THR A 24 0.43 6.58 -9.30
CA THR A 24 -0.73 7.19 -9.98
C THR A 24 -0.92 8.64 -9.56
N PHE A 25 -0.71 8.93 -8.28
CA PHE A 25 -0.78 10.27 -7.70
C PHE A 25 0.59 10.72 -7.19
N SER A 26 0.72 12.01 -6.94
CA SER A 26 1.93 12.58 -6.35
C SER A 26 2.30 11.90 -5.04
N PHE A 27 3.52 11.41 -4.98
CA PHE A 27 4.05 10.63 -3.86
C PHE A 27 5.58 10.69 -3.87
N ALA A 28 6.21 10.75 -2.69
CA ALA A 28 7.65 10.92 -2.54
C ALA A 28 8.17 12.09 -3.42
N ASP A 29 9.16 11.84 -4.28
CA ASP A 29 9.74 12.86 -5.17
C ASP A 29 8.90 13.13 -6.43
N TYR A 30 7.90 12.31 -6.70
CA TYR A 30 6.97 12.54 -7.82
C TYR A 30 5.92 13.58 -7.43
N TYR A 31 5.92 14.69 -8.16
CA TYR A 31 4.93 15.77 -7.98
C TYR A 31 4.29 16.16 -9.30
N ASN A 32 2.97 16.00 -9.38
CA ASN A 32 2.14 16.52 -10.45
C ASN A 32 0.91 17.20 -9.82
N PRO A 33 0.78 18.55 -9.94
CA PRO A 33 -0.31 19.29 -9.29
C PRO A 33 -1.70 18.92 -9.80
N GLN A 34 -1.80 18.26 -10.96
CA GLN A 34 -3.05 17.76 -11.52
C GLN A 34 -3.39 16.34 -11.03
N ARG A 35 -2.46 15.69 -10.31
CA ARG A 35 -2.59 14.31 -9.81
C ARG A 35 -2.19 14.22 -8.34
N ILE A 36 -2.96 14.86 -7.49
CA ILE A 36 -2.78 14.80 -6.03
C ILE A 36 -3.68 13.74 -5.42
N HIS A 37 -4.93 13.66 -5.86
CA HIS A 37 -5.93 12.70 -5.36
C HIS A 37 -7.12 12.59 -6.33
N PHE A 38 -7.93 11.57 -6.11
CA PHE A 38 -9.26 11.45 -6.73
C PHE A 38 -10.29 11.17 -5.64
N GLY A 39 -11.08 12.17 -5.27
CA GLY A 39 -11.95 12.10 -4.09
C GLY A 39 -11.11 11.79 -2.84
N ALA A 40 -11.47 10.76 -2.09
CA ALA A 40 -10.71 10.30 -0.92
C ALA A 40 -9.48 9.44 -1.29
N LEU A 41 -9.36 8.95 -2.51
CA LEU A 41 -8.21 8.17 -2.97
C LEU A 41 -6.98 9.07 -3.11
N ARG A 42 -5.99 8.88 -2.24
CA ARG A 42 -4.81 9.73 -2.14
C ARG A 42 -3.56 9.09 -2.75
N VAL A 43 -3.40 7.78 -2.61
CA VAL A 43 -2.24 7.03 -3.10
C VAL A 43 -2.73 5.77 -3.80
N LEU A 44 -2.13 5.49 -4.94
CA LEU A 44 -2.22 4.21 -5.63
C LEU A 44 -0.85 3.94 -6.24
N ASN A 45 -0.06 3.14 -5.56
CA ASN A 45 1.27 2.72 -5.96
C ASN A 45 1.26 1.27 -6.39
N ASP A 46 2.04 0.98 -7.40
CA ASP A 46 2.28 -0.36 -7.95
C ASP A 46 3.77 -0.66 -7.71
N ASP A 47 4.03 -1.49 -6.73
CA ASP A 47 5.35 -1.68 -6.13
C ASP A 47 5.89 -3.08 -6.42
N THR A 48 7.16 -3.15 -6.82
CA THR A 48 7.94 -4.38 -6.89
C THR A 48 9.12 -4.28 -5.93
N VAL A 49 9.19 -5.20 -4.96
CA VAL A 49 10.21 -5.25 -3.92
C VAL A 49 11.07 -6.49 -4.08
N THR A 50 12.40 -6.32 -4.12
CA THR A 50 13.34 -7.44 -4.25
C THR A 50 13.34 -8.35 -3.01
N PRO A 51 13.85 -9.60 -3.12
CA PRO A 51 13.85 -10.55 -2.02
C PRO A 51 14.47 -10.02 -0.72
N GLY A 52 13.77 -10.22 0.39
CA GLY A 52 14.23 -9.84 1.73
C GLY A 52 14.24 -8.35 2.03
N MET A 53 13.96 -7.50 1.05
CA MET A 53 13.93 -6.05 1.20
C MET A 53 12.53 -5.56 1.55
N GLY A 54 12.41 -4.30 1.93
CA GLY A 54 11.12 -3.73 2.30
C GLY A 54 11.25 -2.35 2.91
N PHE A 55 10.13 -1.92 3.45
CA PHE A 55 9.98 -0.63 4.14
C PHE A 55 10.15 -0.85 5.64
N ASP A 56 11.21 -0.27 6.19
CA ASP A 56 11.47 -0.27 7.64
C ASP A 56 10.34 0.42 8.41
N THR A 57 10.35 0.26 9.72
CA THR A 57 9.35 0.84 10.61
C THR A 57 9.19 2.35 10.37
N HIS A 58 7.98 2.73 10.02
CA HIS A 58 7.59 4.12 9.75
C HIS A 58 6.16 4.39 10.22
N PRO A 59 5.84 5.67 10.54
CA PRO A 59 4.53 6.03 11.07
C PRO A 59 3.50 6.32 9.98
N HIS A 60 2.24 6.04 10.30
CA HIS A 60 1.07 6.57 9.62
C HIS A 60 0.08 7.14 10.62
N LYS A 61 -0.65 8.17 10.22
CA LYS A 61 -1.70 8.81 11.01
C LYS A 61 -2.82 9.29 10.10
N ASN A 62 -4.06 9.05 10.52
CA ASN A 62 -5.25 9.52 9.81
C ASN A 62 -5.26 9.14 8.32
N MET A 63 -5.00 7.86 8.05
CA MET A 63 -4.99 7.30 6.70
C MET A 63 -5.48 5.84 6.76
N GLU A 64 -6.30 5.47 5.80
CA GLU A 64 -6.61 4.06 5.54
C GLU A 64 -5.57 3.54 4.57
N VAL A 65 -4.77 2.57 5.00
CA VAL A 65 -3.69 1.96 4.19
C VAL A 65 -4.10 0.55 3.83
N ILE A 66 -4.15 0.27 2.53
CA ILE A 66 -4.58 -1.03 2.00
C ILE A 66 -3.42 -1.60 1.19
N SER A 67 -3.05 -2.85 1.45
CA SER A 67 -2.04 -3.58 0.68
C SER A 67 -2.68 -4.79 0.03
N ILE A 68 -2.47 -4.94 -1.28
CA ILE A 68 -3.01 -6.02 -2.11
C ILE A 68 -1.85 -6.73 -2.82
N PRO A 69 -1.37 -7.88 -2.31
CA PRO A 69 -0.36 -8.66 -3.00
C PRO A 69 -0.87 -9.19 -4.34
N LEU A 70 -0.06 -9.03 -5.38
CA LEU A 70 -0.30 -9.57 -6.72
C LEU A 70 0.59 -10.80 -6.98
N LYS A 71 1.80 -10.82 -6.37
CA LYS A 71 2.75 -11.91 -6.46
C LYS A 71 3.66 -11.89 -5.23
N GLY A 72 4.03 -13.07 -4.75
CA GLY A 72 4.94 -13.21 -3.61
C GLY A 72 4.26 -13.07 -2.25
N TYR A 73 5.04 -12.69 -1.24
CA TYR A 73 4.64 -12.70 0.17
C TYR A 73 5.01 -11.39 0.84
N LEU A 74 4.03 -10.69 1.38
CA LEU A 74 4.18 -9.45 2.13
C LEU A 74 4.11 -9.73 3.62
N ARG A 75 5.20 -9.48 4.35
CA ARG A 75 5.24 -9.56 5.81
C ARG A 75 4.99 -8.19 6.42
N HIS A 76 3.95 -8.09 7.21
CA HIS A 76 3.58 -6.93 8.02
C HIS A 76 4.00 -7.12 9.47
N GLY A 77 4.48 -6.05 10.11
CA GLY A 77 4.64 -5.95 11.55
C GLY A 77 4.26 -4.55 12.00
N ASP A 78 3.65 -4.40 13.18
CA ASP A 78 3.23 -3.09 13.68
C ASP A 78 3.38 -2.89 15.19
N SER A 79 3.22 -1.64 15.62
CA SER A 79 3.33 -1.23 17.02
C SER A 79 2.17 -1.70 17.91
N LEU A 80 1.15 -2.32 17.35
CA LEU A 80 0.05 -2.97 18.07
C LEU A 80 0.24 -4.49 18.18
N GLU A 81 1.47 -4.97 17.92
CA GLU A 81 1.88 -6.37 18.03
C GLU A 81 1.23 -7.31 17.00
N HIS A 82 0.69 -6.77 15.88
CA HIS A 82 0.29 -7.59 14.77
C HIS A 82 1.53 -7.97 13.96
N SER A 83 1.59 -9.25 13.57
CA SER A 83 2.59 -9.79 12.65
C SER A 83 1.91 -10.83 11.76
N GLU A 84 1.94 -10.60 10.46
CA GLU A 84 1.27 -11.47 9.50
C GLU A 84 2.00 -11.47 8.16
N VAL A 85 1.93 -12.59 7.46
CA VAL A 85 2.35 -12.73 6.06
C VAL A 85 1.11 -12.91 5.21
N ILE A 86 0.91 -12.03 4.24
CA ILE A 86 -0.18 -12.10 3.27
C ILE A 86 0.34 -12.40 1.87
N SER A 87 -0.49 -13.03 1.04
CA SER A 87 -0.16 -13.47 -0.31
C SER A 87 -1.32 -13.16 -1.28
N PRO A 88 -1.15 -13.39 -2.58
CA PRO A 88 -2.24 -13.18 -3.54
C PRO A 88 -3.53 -13.89 -3.13
N GLY A 89 -4.62 -13.14 -3.11
CA GLY A 89 -5.92 -13.56 -2.57
C GLY A 89 -6.21 -13.04 -1.16
N ASP A 90 -5.22 -12.44 -0.49
CA ASP A 90 -5.40 -11.73 0.77
C ASP A 90 -5.41 -10.21 0.52
N ILE A 91 -6.14 -9.48 1.34
CA ILE A 91 -6.10 -8.01 1.41
C ILE A 91 -5.85 -7.61 2.86
N GLN A 92 -4.88 -6.73 3.07
CA GLN A 92 -4.61 -6.12 4.36
C GLN A 92 -5.21 -4.72 4.38
N VAL A 93 -5.90 -4.38 5.46
CA VAL A 93 -6.44 -3.04 5.71
C VAL A 93 -5.97 -2.56 7.07
N MET A 94 -5.26 -1.43 7.09
CA MET A 94 -4.80 -0.77 8.29
C MET A 94 -5.44 0.61 8.40
N SER A 95 -6.35 0.76 9.36
CA SER A 95 -6.94 2.04 9.73
C SER A 95 -6.01 2.70 10.74
N THR A 96 -5.25 3.69 10.33
CA THR A 96 -4.15 4.20 11.16
C THR A 96 -4.59 5.15 12.28
N GLY A 97 -5.75 5.78 12.13
CA GLY A 97 -6.40 6.59 13.17
C GLY A 97 -5.46 7.57 13.86
N SER A 98 -5.37 7.48 15.19
CA SER A 98 -4.51 8.35 16.01
C SER A 98 -3.01 8.12 15.84
N GLY A 99 -2.61 7.07 15.15
CA GLY A 99 -1.23 6.77 14.80
C GLY A 99 -0.86 5.31 15.01
N ILE A 100 -0.05 4.78 14.10
CA ILE A 100 0.54 3.46 14.15
C ILE A 100 1.91 3.50 13.47
N TYR A 101 2.86 2.72 13.97
CA TYR A 101 4.11 2.42 13.28
C TYR A 101 4.01 1.03 12.68
N HIS A 102 4.44 0.85 11.44
CA HIS A 102 4.50 -0.45 10.82
C HIS A 102 5.71 -0.62 9.90
N SER A 103 5.97 -1.87 9.56
CA SER A 103 6.95 -2.27 8.56
C SER A 103 6.33 -3.23 7.57
N GLU A 104 6.81 -3.20 6.33
CA GLU A 104 6.36 -4.09 5.26
C GLU A 104 7.57 -4.62 4.51
N PHE A 105 7.78 -5.94 4.51
CA PHE A 105 8.91 -6.61 3.87
C PHE A 105 8.47 -7.69 2.91
N ASN A 106 9.26 -7.90 1.86
CA ASN A 106 9.18 -9.13 1.09
C ASN A 106 9.70 -10.28 1.94
N ASP A 107 8.80 -11.23 2.28
CA ASP A 107 9.13 -12.39 3.12
C ASP A 107 9.93 -13.47 2.38
N SER A 108 9.96 -13.44 1.05
CA SER A 108 10.75 -14.37 0.24
C SER A 108 12.22 -13.95 0.20
N LYS A 109 13.11 -14.95 0.22
CA LYS A 109 14.56 -14.76 0.02
C LYS A 109 14.99 -14.87 -1.45
N THR A 110 14.10 -15.29 -2.33
CA THR A 110 14.43 -15.64 -3.72
C THR A 110 13.53 -15.01 -4.77
N GLU A 111 12.33 -14.61 -4.42
CA GLU A 111 11.33 -14.10 -5.36
C GLU A 111 10.93 -12.66 -5.05
N ASN A 112 10.62 -11.89 -6.10
CA ASN A 112 10.09 -10.54 -5.94
C ASN A 112 8.67 -10.58 -5.35
N LEU A 113 8.36 -9.55 -4.57
CA LEU A 113 7.02 -9.20 -4.15
C LEU A 113 6.48 -8.11 -5.09
N GLU A 114 5.28 -8.33 -5.65
CA GLU A 114 4.53 -7.32 -6.40
C GLU A 114 3.22 -7.06 -5.66
N PHE A 115 2.93 -5.80 -5.35
CA PHE A 115 1.71 -5.44 -4.64
C PHE A 115 1.23 -4.02 -4.95
N LEU A 116 -0.07 -3.81 -4.80
CA LEU A 116 -0.64 -2.47 -4.83
C LEU A 116 -0.72 -1.93 -3.41
N GLN A 117 -0.28 -0.69 -3.22
CA GLN A 117 -0.50 0.06 -2.00
C GLN A 117 -1.46 1.23 -2.27
N ILE A 118 -2.54 1.27 -1.51
CA ILE A 118 -3.64 2.20 -1.68
C ILE A 118 -3.82 2.96 -0.37
N TRP A 119 -3.88 4.30 -0.44
CA TRP A 119 -4.21 5.13 0.71
C TRP A 119 -5.49 5.90 0.45
N VAL A 120 -6.41 5.81 1.41
CA VAL A 120 -7.69 6.51 1.36
C VAL A 120 -7.78 7.46 2.56
N ILE A 121 -8.14 8.71 2.30
CA ILE A 121 -8.35 9.71 3.36
C ILE A 121 -9.56 9.27 4.20
N PRO A 122 -9.42 9.09 5.52
CA PRO A 122 -10.49 8.60 6.36
C PRO A 122 -11.60 9.65 6.53
N ARG A 123 -12.80 9.17 6.78
CA ARG A 123 -13.95 10.03 7.06
C ARG A 123 -13.84 10.72 8.43
N VAL A 124 -13.22 10.05 9.40
CA VAL A 124 -13.08 10.52 10.79
C VAL A 124 -11.63 10.38 11.20
N ASN A 125 -11.08 11.44 11.78
CA ASN A 125 -9.71 11.48 12.26
C ASN A 125 -9.60 11.01 13.72
N ASN A 126 -8.38 10.62 14.12
CA ASN A 126 -8.00 10.25 15.49
C ASN A 126 -8.81 9.09 16.08
N THR A 127 -9.31 8.20 15.24
CA THR A 127 -9.94 6.97 15.68
C THR A 127 -8.90 6.00 16.28
N LYS A 128 -9.35 4.99 17.00
CA LYS A 128 -8.46 3.92 17.46
C LYS A 128 -7.88 3.17 16.26
N PRO A 129 -6.56 2.96 16.19
CA PRO A 129 -5.95 2.17 15.12
C PRO A 129 -6.48 0.74 15.09
N VAL A 130 -6.69 0.22 13.86
CA VAL A 130 -7.19 -1.13 13.63
C VAL A 130 -6.44 -1.76 12.46
N TYR A 131 -6.02 -3.02 12.61
CA TYR A 131 -5.46 -3.85 11.56
C TYR A 131 -6.40 -5.03 11.29
N LYS A 132 -6.66 -5.32 10.01
CA LYS A 132 -7.41 -6.50 9.57
C LYS A 132 -6.85 -7.03 8.26
N SER A 133 -6.92 -8.34 8.10
CA SER A 133 -6.72 -9.00 6.81
C SER A 133 -7.99 -9.77 6.41
N TYR A 134 -8.15 -9.95 5.11
CA TYR A 134 -9.31 -10.60 4.52
C TYR A 134 -8.84 -11.57 3.44
N ASP A 135 -9.34 -12.80 3.46
CA ASP A 135 -9.21 -13.76 2.38
C ASP A 135 -10.36 -13.54 1.38
N ILE A 136 -10.03 -13.04 0.18
CA ILE A 136 -11.01 -12.74 -0.86
C ILE A 136 -11.26 -13.92 -1.82
N ARG A 137 -10.55 -15.04 -1.67
CA ARG A 137 -10.74 -16.24 -2.50
C ARG A 137 -12.07 -16.94 -2.22
N GLN A 138 -12.66 -16.68 -1.05
CA GLN A 138 -13.91 -17.28 -0.58
C GLN A 138 -15.12 -16.33 -0.71
N VAL A 139 -14.93 -15.17 -1.32
CA VAL A 139 -16.04 -14.23 -1.55
C VAL A 139 -16.74 -14.65 -2.83
N ASP A 140 -17.98 -15.13 -2.71
CA ASP A 140 -18.85 -15.34 -3.87
C ASP A 140 -19.10 -13.99 -4.56
N MET A 141 -18.65 -13.89 -5.81
CA MET A 141 -18.90 -12.73 -6.67
C MET A 141 -20.20 -12.91 -7.44
#